data_c57a7573a1be8503dcff6a0c95ab5009
#
_entry.id   c57a7573a1be8503dcff6a0c95ab5009
#
_cell.length_a   1.000
_cell.length_b   1.000
_cell.length_c   1.000
_cell.angle_alpha   90.00
_cell.angle_beta   90.00
_cell.angle_gamma   90.00
#
_symmetry.space_group_name_H-M   'P 1'
#
loop_
_entity.id
_entity.type
_entity.pdbx_description
1 polymer ?
#
loop_
_entity_poly.entity_id
_entity_poly.type
_entity_poly.pdbx_seq_one_letter_code
_entity_poly.pdbx_strand_id
1 'polypeptide(L)'
;MDFSLSPEQLDLQARARALAQEKFTARAVEVDRAEAYPWDNVDLLRDAGFFGMTIPQEYGGQGLGYLETALVVEEMAKACAVTGRIAVEANMGAIGIIMTYGSEAQKKLAAELVLAGDKPAICITEPDAGSAATEMTTRADKVGNQYILNGKKHWITGGGVSRLHLIFAKVYDEDGNEEGIGGFIAIRDETEGLVIGARAPTMGLRGIPEAEVMFEDMAVPPANLVIPPRGLQKGFADLMNAYNSQRVGAATVALGVAQGAYEKALEYSKAREQFGRPIAEFQGLQWMLADMSIQLSASRALVHGAAENLAGGFPEPLAAAQAKVFTSEMAIKVTNDALQVFGAAGYSRDNPLERMVRDARMFTIGGGTAQVLRTLIAGRILGMKTPQTRDGYSKLAAK
;
A
#
# COMPACT_ATOMS: atom_id res chain seq x y z
N MET A 1 25.48 4.53 7.85
CA MET A 1 24.55 4.69 6.72
C MET A 1 24.69 6.10 6.22
N ASP A 2 24.94 6.28 4.95
CA ASP A 2 24.81 7.59 4.31
C ASP A 2 23.34 7.75 3.90
N PHE A 3 22.70 8.81 4.38
CA PHE A 3 21.31 9.12 4.07
C PHE A 3 21.20 10.25 3.02
N SER A 4 22.33 10.63 2.40
CA SER A 4 22.33 11.64 1.35
C SER A 4 21.70 11.07 0.07
N LEU A 5 20.79 11.84 -0.51
CA LEU A 5 20.19 11.51 -1.82
C LEU A 5 21.17 11.93 -2.94
N SER A 6 21.18 11.16 -4.03
CA SER A 6 21.93 11.53 -5.23
C SER A 6 21.32 12.78 -5.91
N PRO A 7 22.06 13.48 -6.78
CA PRO A 7 21.50 14.58 -7.55
C PRO A 7 20.25 14.18 -8.37
N GLU A 8 20.23 12.99 -8.94
CA GLU A 8 19.10 12.45 -9.70
C GLU A 8 17.88 12.19 -8.82
N GLN A 9 18.09 11.67 -7.60
CA GLN A 9 17.05 11.46 -6.61
C GLN A 9 16.46 12.78 -6.10
N LEU A 10 17.30 13.79 -5.88
CA LEU A 10 16.87 15.14 -5.52
C LEU A 10 16.06 15.80 -6.64
N ASP A 11 16.47 15.67 -7.90
CA ASP A 11 15.71 16.17 -9.06
C ASP A 11 14.34 15.45 -9.16
N LEU A 12 14.33 14.13 -9.06
CA LEU A 12 13.10 13.35 -9.08
C LEU A 12 12.12 13.79 -7.98
N GLN A 13 12.61 13.97 -6.76
CA GLN A 13 11.82 14.48 -5.64
C GLN A 13 11.29 15.88 -5.89
N ALA A 14 12.12 16.77 -6.45
CA ALA A 14 11.73 18.14 -6.77
C ALA A 14 10.63 18.20 -7.83
N ARG A 15 10.73 17.39 -8.89
CA ARG A 15 9.69 17.25 -9.92
C ARG A 15 8.38 16.73 -9.34
N ALA A 16 8.46 15.70 -8.49
CA ALA A 16 7.30 15.15 -7.80
C ALA A 16 6.63 16.20 -6.90
N ARG A 17 7.42 16.94 -6.12
CA ARG A 17 6.93 18.03 -5.26
C ARG A 17 6.22 19.12 -6.07
N ALA A 18 6.81 19.57 -7.17
CA ALA A 18 6.22 20.59 -8.02
C ALA A 18 4.86 20.15 -8.56
N LEU A 19 4.75 18.94 -9.10
CA LEU A 19 3.49 18.38 -9.59
C LEU A 19 2.45 18.26 -8.46
N ALA A 20 2.86 17.76 -7.29
CA ALA A 20 1.98 17.58 -6.15
C ALA A 20 1.38 18.90 -5.66
N GLN A 21 2.23 19.92 -5.53
CA GLN A 21 1.80 21.26 -5.09
C GLN A 21 0.90 21.94 -6.11
N GLU A 22 1.26 21.89 -7.38
CA GLU A 22 0.52 22.56 -8.46
C GLU A 22 -0.83 21.90 -8.75
N LYS A 23 -0.85 20.55 -8.82
CA LYS A 23 -2.03 19.83 -9.34
C LYS A 23 -2.89 19.16 -8.26
N PHE A 24 -2.29 18.60 -7.20
CA PHE A 24 -3.03 17.70 -6.29
C PHE A 24 -3.46 18.35 -4.99
N THR A 25 -2.77 19.39 -4.50
CA THR A 25 -3.11 20.01 -3.22
C THR A 25 -4.53 20.57 -3.19
N ALA A 26 -4.93 21.34 -4.20
CA ALA A 26 -6.28 21.90 -4.28
C ALA A 26 -7.36 20.82 -4.53
N ARG A 27 -7.04 19.81 -5.35
CA ARG A 27 -7.98 18.74 -5.72
C ARG A 27 -8.25 17.74 -4.59
N ALA A 28 -7.37 17.66 -3.60
CA ALA A 28 -7.48 16.66 -2.54
C ALA A 28 -8.80 16.75 -1.74
N VAL A 29 -9.37 17.95 -1.59
CA VAL A 29 -10.68 18.17 -0.94
C VAL A 29 -11.81 17.65 -1.83
N GLU A 30 -11.73 17.91 -3.12
CA GLU A 30 -12.71 17.43 -4.10
C GLU A 30 -12.74 15.90 -4.16
N VAL A 31 -11.56 15.28 -4.24
CA VAL A 31 -11.41 13.81 -4.24
C VAL A 31 -12.03 13.16 -2.99
N ASP A 32 -11.80 13.75 -1.81
CA ASP A 32 -12.40 13.25 -0.56
C ASP A 32 -13.93 13.43 -0.55
N ARG A 33 -14.44 14.56 -1.05
CA ARG A 33 -15.88 14.84 -1.05
C ARG A 33 -16.66 14.06 -2.10
N ALA A 34 -16.07 13.88 -3.27
CA ALA A 34 -16.69 13.16 -4.38
C ALA A 34 -16.76 11.65 -4.12
N GLU A 35 -15.88 11.13 -3.27
CA GLU A 35 -15.72 9.69 -3.01
C GLU A 35 -15.58 8.87 -4.31
N ALA A 36 -15.07 9.50 -5.36
CA ALA A 36 -14.87 8.93 -6.68
C ALA A 36 -13.38 8.77 -6.98
N TYR A 37 -13.06 7.76 -7.79
CA TYR A 37 -11.67 7.52 -8.19
C TYR A 37 -11.19 8.64 -9.11
N PRO A 38 -10.06 9.30 -8.79
CA PRO A 38 -9.64 10.51 -9.50
C PRO A 38 -8.82 10.16 -10.76
N TRP A 39 -9.48 9.79 -11.84
CA TRP A 39 -8.84 9.43 -13.11
C TRP A 39 -7.92 10.52 -13.66
N ASP A 40 -8.29 11.80 -13.51
CA ASP A 40 -7.41 12.92 -13.90
C ASP A 40 -6.07 12.91 -13.14
N ASN A 41 -6.07 12.46 -11.86
CA ASN A 41 -4.82 12.33 -11.12
C ASN A 41 -3.98 11.16 -11.64
N VAL A 42 -4.63 10.09 -12.12
CA VAL A 42 -3.97 8.96 -12.78
C VAL A 42 -3.27 9.42 -14.06
N ASP A 43 -3.98 10.16 -14.90
CA ASP A 43 -3.42 10.71 -16.15
C ASP A 43 -2.22 11.62 -15.88
N LEU A 44 -2.34 12.54 -14.92
CA LEU A 44 -1.25 13.43 -14.53
C LEU A 44 -0.02 12.66 -13.99
N LEU A 45 -0.22 11.62 -13.19
CA LEU A 45 0.88 10.77 -12.70
C LEU A 45 1.55 9.98 -13.84
N ARG A 46 0.75 9.39 -14.74
CA ARG A 46 1.25 8.66 -15.90
C ARG A 46 2.06 9.57 -16.82
N ASP A 47 1.50 10.73 -17.18
CA ASP A 47 2.13 11.68 -18.10
C ASP A 47 3.41 12.29 -17.52
N ALA A 48 3.52 12.38 -16.18
CA ALA A 48 4.73 12.77 -15.48
C ALA A 48 5.79 11.63 -15.35
N GLY A 49 5.45 10.42 -15.80
CA GLY A 49 6.35 9.26 -15.71
C GLY A 49 6.40 8.62 -14.31
N PHE A 50 5.36 8.77 -13.50
CA PHE A 50 5.29 8.19 -12.15
C PHE A 50 4.52 6.88 -12.07
N PHE A 51 4.14 6.31 -13.22
CA PHE A 51 3.63 4.95 -13.37
C PHE A 51 4.71 4.03 -13.94
N GLY A 52 4.82 2.81 -13.41
CA GLY A 52 5.78 1.81 -13.90
C GLY A 52 7.25 2.17 -13.66
N MET A 53 7.56 2.99 -12.65
CA MET A 53 8.93 3.37 -12.31
C MET A 53 9.82 2.16 -12.00
N THR A 54 9.26 1.14 -11.33
CA THR A 54 9.97 -0.09 -10.95
C THR A 54 9.95 -1.16 -12.03
N ILE A 55 9.14 -0.99 -13.08
CA ILE A 55 9.12 -1.91 -14.21
C ILE A 55 10.45 -1.83 -14.95
N PRO A 56 11.11 -2.98 -15.26
CA PRO A 56 12.37 -2.98 -16.02
C PRO A 56 12.23 -2.31 -17.39
N GLN A 57 13.33 -1.72 -17.86
CA GLN A 57 13.35 -0.99 -19.14
C GLN A 57 12.99 -1.88 -20.35
N GLU A 58 13.32 -3.17 -20.29
CA GLU A 58 12.95 -4.15 -21.33
C GLU A 58 11.45 -4.33 -21.52
N TYR A 59 10.63 -3.96 -20.52
CA TYR A 59 9.16 -3.95 -20.59
C TYR A 59 8.59 -2.52 -20.71
N GLY A 60 9.44 -1.52 -21.01
CA GLY A 60 9.02 -0.13 -21.22
C GLY A 60 8.96 0.73 -19.97
N GLY A 61 9.33 0.22 -18.80
CA GLY A 61 9.41 0.97 -17.54
C GLY A 61 10.73 1.73 -17.41
N GLN A 62 11.01 2.24 -16.21
CA GLN A 62 12.21 3.03 -15.93
C GLN A 62 13.31 2.23 -15.22
N GLY A 63 12.99 1.08 -14.61
CA GLY A 63 13.94 0.25 -13.87
C GLY A 63 14.47 0.90 -12.61
N LEU A 64 13.70 1.82 -12.00
CA LEU A 64 14.07 2.51 -10.77
C LEU A 64 13.82 1.62 -9.54
N GLY A 65 14.47 1.97 -8.43
CA GLY A 65 14.33 1.26 -7.17
C GLY A 65 13.13 1.68 -6.33
N TYR A 66 13.01 1.04 -5.17
CA TYR A 66 11.94 1.36 -4.22
C TYR A 66 12.19 2.68 -3.49
N LEU A 67 13.45 3.14 -3.36
CA LEU A 67 13.74 4.45 -2.77
C LEU A 67 13.23 5.57 -3.67
N GLU A 68 13.52 5.54 -4.97
CA GLU A 68 13.03 6.52 -5.94
C GLU A 68 11.50 6.57 -5.95
N THR A 69 10.87 5.40 -5.89
CA THR A 69 9.40 5.33 -5.78
C THR A 69 8.91 5.96 -4.47
N ALA A 70 9.60 5.70 -3.35
CA ALA A 70 9.23 6.27 -2.05
C ALA A 70 9.35 7.81 -2.06
N LEU A 71 10.38 8.38 -2.69
CA LEU A 71 10.54 9.83 -2.82
C LEU A 71 9.35 10.47 -3.56
N VAL A 72 8.90 9.86 -4.65
CA VAL A 72 7.71 10.34 -5.39
C VAL A 72 6.44 10.18 -4.55
N VAL A 73 6.22 9.02 -3.97
CA VAL A 73 5.02 8.71 -3.17
C VAL A 73 4.89 9.63 -1.96
N GLU A 74 5.98 9.94 -1.27
CA GLU A 74 5.96 10.88 -0.12
C GLU A 74 5.44 12.25 -0.55
N GLU A 75 5.95 12.83 -1.65
CA GLU A 75 5.52 14.14 -2.13
C GLU A 75 4.05 14.13 -2.61
N MET A 76 3.60 13.06 -3.28
CA MET A 76 2.19 12.91 -3.66
C MET A 76 1.28 12.84 -2.44
N ALA A 77 1.66 12.06 -1.44
CA ALA A 77 0.87 11.85 -0.22
C ALA A 77 0.81 13.09 0.67
N LYS A 78 1.82 13.95 0.66
CA LYS A 78 1.79 15.28 1.32
C LYS A 78 0.63 16.14 0.83
N ALA A 79 0.36 16.10 -0.46
CA ALA A 79 -0.72 16.85 -1.09
C ALA A 79 -2.06 16.12 -1.01
N CYS A 80 -2.08 14.84 -1.39
CA CYS A 80 -3.26 13.99 -1.46
C CYS A 80 -2.92 12.52 -1.19
N ALA A 81 -3.40 11.99 -0.07
CA ALA A 81 -3.16 10.60 0.32
C ALA A 81 -3.65 9.59 -0.73
N VAL A 82 -4.79 9.88 -1.38
CA VAL A 82 -5.34 9.06 -2.47
C VAL A 82 -4.36 8.99 -3.64
N THR A 83 -3.81 10.12 -4.06
CA THR A 83 -2.83 10.17 -5.17
C THR A 83 -1.54 9.44 -4.80
N GLY A 84 -1.04 9.61 -3.56
CA GLY A 84 0.10 8.85 -3.06
C GLY A 84 -0.16 7.34 -3.07
N ARG A 85 -1.38 6.91 -2.70
CA ARG A 85 -1.77 5.50 -2.74
C ARG A 85 -1.83 4.95 -4.16
N ILE A 86 -2.33 5.71 -5.12
CA ILE A 86 -2.34 5.34 -6.54
C ILE A 86 -0.90 5.13 -7.04
N ALA A 87 0.01 6.05 -6.72
CA ALA A 87 1.42 5.93 -7.10
C ALA A 87 2.09 4.69 -6.48
N VAL A 88 1.73 4.30 -5.25
CA VAL A 88 2.21 3.03 -4.66
C VAL A 88 1.78 1.83 -5.51
N GLU A 89 0.51 1.75 -5.84
CA GLU A 89 -0.05 0.56 -6.50
C GLU A 89 0.36 0.42 -7.97
N ALA A 90 0.72 1.53 -8.61
CA ALA A 90 1.29 1.55 -9.95
C ALA A 90 2.78 1.12 -10.00
N ASN A 91 3.45 1.03 -8.85
CA ASN A 91 4.89 0.78 -8.80
C ASN A 91 5.31 -0.34 -7.83
N MET A 92 4.44 -0.74 -6.91
CA MET A 92 4.73 -1.70 -5.85
C MET A 92 3.60 -2.73 -5.74
N GLY A 93 3.78 -3.74 -4.90
CA GLY A 93 2.74 -4.75 -4.67
C GLY A 93 2.55 -5.71 -5.83
N ALA A 94 1.37 -5.74 -6.46
CA ALA A 94 1.05 -6.72 -7.51
C ALA A 94 2.01 -6.66 -8.68
N ILE A 95 2.35 -5.46 -9.16
CA ILE A 95 3.28 -5.31 -10.28
C ILE A 95 4.66 -5.87 -9.92
N GLY A 96 5.18 -5.60 -8.72
CA GLY A 96 6.45 -6.16 -8.27
C GLY A 96 6.44 -7.69 -8.20
N ILE A 97 5.34 -8.28 -7.73
CA ILE A 97 5.15 -9.75 -7.70
C ILE A 97 5.22 -10.32 -9.11
N ILE A 98 4.46 -9.72 -10.05
CA ILE A 98 4.38 -10.22 -11.43
C ILE A 98 5.71 -10.02 -12.15
N MET A 99 6.36 -8.87 -12.01
CA MET A 99 7.67 -8.62 -12.63
C MET A 99 8.76 -9.59 -12.14
N THR A 100 8.63 -10.10 -10.91
CA THR A 100 9.64 -11.02 -10.34
C THR A 100 9.32 -12.48 -10.60
N TYR A 101 8.06 -12.89 -10.42
CA TYR A 101 7.67 -14.31 -10.45
C TYR A 101 6.85 -14.69 -11.68
N GLY A 102 6.36 -13.72 -12.43
CA GLY A 102 5.55 -13.97 -13.63
C GLY A 102 6.35 -14.54 -14.80
N SER A 103 5.64 -15.22 -15.68
CA SER A 103 6.16 -15.58 -17.02
C SER A 103 6.37 -14.34 -17.87
N GLU A 104 7.13 -14.47 -18.96
CA GLU A 104 7.36 -13.36 -19.89
C GLU A 104 6.05 -12.74 -20.43
N ALA A 105 5.05 -13.58 -20.70
CA ALA A 105 3.74 -13.12 -21.16
C ALA A 105 3.01 -12.34 -20.07
N GLN A 106 3.05 -12.82 -18.81
CA GLN A 106 2.43 -12.15 -17.68
C GLN A 106 3.10 -10.81 -17.38
N LYS A 107 4.44 -10.74 -17.45
CA LYS A 107 5.20 -9.49 -17.27
C LYS A 107 4.84 -8.46 -18.33
N LYS A 108 4.82 -8.85 -19.60
CA LYS A 108 4.46 -7.95 -20.72
C LYS A 108 3.05 -7.40 -20.55
N LEU A 109 2.08 -8.27 -20.27
CA LEU A 109 0.68 -7.87 -20.04
C LEU A 109 0.56 -6.88 -18.88
N ALA A 110 1.20 -7.18 -17.74
CA ALA A 110 1.12 -6.32 -16.57
C ALA A 110 1.81 -4.97 -16.80
N ALA A 111 2.96 -4.96 -17.48
CA ALA A 111 3.67 -3.73 -17.83
C ALA A 111 2.83 -2.86 -18.77
N GLU A 112 2.25 -3.43 -19.83
CA GLU A 112 1.39 -2.71 -20.77
C GLU A 112 0.22 -2.03 -20.06
N LEU A 113 -0.49 -2.75 -19.21
CA LEU A 113 -1.63 -2.21 -18.46
C LEU A 113 -1.21 -1.09 -17.50
N VAL A 114 -0.14 -1.28 -16.73
CA VAL A 114 0.33 -0.26 -15.79
C VAL A 114 0.80 1.01 -16.50
N LEU A 115 1.57 0.87 -17.57
CA LEU A 115 2.04 2.01 -18.35
C LEU A 115 0.91 2.74 -19.07
N ALA A 116 -0.20 2.06 -19.35
CA ALA A 116 -1.43 2.66 -19.83
C ALA A 116 -2.28 3.35 -18.75
N GLY A 117 -1.88 3.26 -17.47
CA GLY A 117 -2.57 3.92 -16.35
C GLY A 117 -3.38 2.98 -15.44
N ASP A 118 -3.28 1.66 -15.61
CA ASP A 118 -3.86 0.74 -14.65
C ASP A 118 -3.03 0.66 -13.36
N LYS A 119 -3.71 0.43 -12.26
CA LYS A 119 -3.07 0.07 -10.99
C LYS A 119 -3.55 -1.32 -10.58
N PRO A 120 -2.70 -2.34 -10.63
CA PRO A 120 -3.12 -3.70 -10.34
C PRO A 120 -3.67 -3.87 -8.93
N ALA A 121 -4.79 -4.59 -8.80
CA ALA A 121 -5.36 -4.95 -7.51
C ALA A 121 -4.78 -6.26 -6.98
N ILE A 122 -4.49 -6.31 -5.66
CA ILE A 122 -4.13 -7.55 -4.98
C ILE A 122 -5.34 -8.06 -4.19
N CYS A 123 -5.75 -9.29 -4.46
CA CYS A 123 -6.92 -9.92 -3.85
C CYS A 123 -6.47 -11.02 -2.87
N ILE A 124 -6.25 -10.66 -1.59
CA ILE A 124 -5.81 -11.59 -0.53
C ILE A 124 -6.92 -11.79 0.50
N THR A 125 -7.35 -10.70 1.14
CA THR A 125 -8.26 -10.69 2.28
C THR A 125 -9.65 -11.23 1.93
N GLU A 126 -10.21 -12.04 2.82
CA GLU A 126 -11.59 -12.53 2.75
C GLU A 126 -12.39 -12.07 3.97
N PRO A 127 -13.74 -12.14 3.94
CA PRO A 127 -14.55 -11.73 5.09
C PRO A 127 -14.08 -12.35 6.41
N ASP A 128 -13.73 -13.65 6.40
CA ASP A 128 -13.32 -14.40 7.60
C ASP A 128 -11.81 -14.69 7.66
N ALA A 129 -11.02 -14.21 6.70
CA ALA A 129 -9.56 -14.42 6.62
C ALA A 129 -8.82 -13.11 6.32
N GLY A 130 -8.78 -12.21 7.32
CA GLY A 130 -8.00 -10.99 7.29
C GLY A 130 -6.57 -11.22 7.83
N SER A 131 -6.40 -11.17 9.15
CA SER A 131 -5.10 -11.44 9.79
C SER A 131 -4.66 -12.90 9.63
N ALA A 132 -5.61 -13.85 9.57
CA ALA A 132 -5.37 -15.26 9.28
C ALA A 132 -5.42 -15.55 7.76
N ALA A 133 -4.69 -14.79 6.96
CA ALA A 133 -4.78 -14.84 5.50
C ALA A 133 -4.50 -16.22 4.88
N THR A 134 -3.75 -17.10 5.58
CA THR A 134 -3.53 -18.49 5.14
C THR A 134 -4.77 -19.37 5.29
N GLU A 135 -5.77 -18.92 6.03
CA GLU A 135 -7.06 -19.62 6.19
C GLU A 135 -8.09 -19.22 5.12
N MET A 136 -7.64 -18.57 4.05
CA MET A 136 -8.53 -18.23 2.92
C MET A 136 -9.28 -19.45 2.40
N THR A 137 -10.49 -19.20 1.92
CA THR A 137 -11.40 -20.22 1.39
C THR A 137 -11.53 -20.16 -0.15
N THR A 138 -11.11 -19.05 -0.77
CA THR A 138 -11.04 -18.96 -2.23
C THR A 138 -10.18 -20.09 -2.77
N ARG A 139 -10.77 -20.88 -3.65
CA ARG A 139 -10.14 -22.08 -4.22
C ARG A 139 -10.06 -21.99 -5.74
N ALA A 140 -9.07 -22.63 -6.29
CA ALA A 140 -8.85 -22.83 -7.70
C ALA A 140 -8.72 -24.32 -7.96
N ASP A 141 -9.76 -24.93 -8.51
CA ASP A 141 -9.81 -26.34 -8.83
C ASP A 141 -9.31 -26.58 -10.26
N LYS A 142 -8.35 -27.48 -10.42
CA LYS A 142 -7.88 -27.88 -11.74
C LYS A 142 -8.91 -28.79 -12.41
N VAL A 143 -9.38 -28.39 -13.58
CA VAL A 143 -10.33 -29.14 -14.39
C VAL A 143 -9.81 -29.19 -15.84
N GLY A 144 -9.22 -30.31 -16.22
CA GLY A 144 -8.59 -30.45 -17.53
C GLY A 144 -7.50 -29.39 -17.76
N ASN A 145 -7.64 -28.57 -18.79
CA ASN A 145 -6.66 -27.52 -19.10
C ASN A 145 -7.06 -26.14 -18.59
N GLN A 146 -7.75 -26.08 -17.46
CA GLN A 146 -8.18 -24.83 -16.82
C GLN A 146 -8.11 -24.93 -15.29
N TYR A 147 -8.16 -23.77 -14.62
CA TYR A 147 -8.49 -23.65 -13.22
C TYR A 147 -9.84 -22.96 -13.09
N ILE A 148 -10.72 -23.50 -12.26
CA ILE A 148 -12.01 -22.90 -11.93
C ILE A 148 -11.90 -22.27 -10.56
N LEU A 149 -11.98 -20.95 -10.51
CA LEU A 149 -11.90 -20.19 -9.27
C LEU A 149 -13.29 -19.92 -8.72
N ASN A 150 -13.46 -20.23 -7.43
CA ASN A 150 -14.65 -19.90 -6.65
C ASN A 150 -14.26 -19.28 -5.31
N GLY A 151 -14.95 -18.20 -4.92
CA GLY A 151 -14.71 -17.55 -3.65
C GLY A 151 -15.03 -16.06 -3.66
N LYS A 152 -14.70 -15.41 -2.54
CA LYS A 152 -14.97 -13.98 -2.33
C LYS A 152 -13.83 -13.31 -1.61
N LYS A 153 -13.35 -12.23 -2.15
CA LYS A 153 -12.38 -11.33 -1.52
C LYS A 153 -13.07 -10.06 -1.02
N HIS A 154 -12.53 -9.48 0.05
CA HIS A 154 -13.05 -8.30 0.70
C HIS A 154 -11.93 -7.28 0.96
N TRP A 155 -12.27 -5.99 1.05
CA TRP A 155 -11.31 -4.91 1.22
C TRP A 155 -10.27 -4.88 0.10
N ILE A 156 -10.72 -5.06 -1.15
CA ILE A 156 -9.82 -5.03 -2.30
C ILE A 156 -9.68 -3.60 -2.80
N THR A 157 -8.51 -3.03 -2.53
CA THR A 157 -8.13 -1.70 -2.98
C THR A 157 -8.08 -1.66 -4.50
N GLY A 158 -8.90 -0.80 -5.08
CA GLY A 158 -9.04 -0.72 -6.55
C GLY A 158 -10.06 -1.67 -7.15
N GLY A 159 -10.77 -2.46 -6.34
CA GLY A 159 -11.89 -3.25 -6.84
C GLY A 159 -12.90 -2.37 -7.58
N GLY A 160 -13.17 -2.70 -8.83
CA GLY A 160 -14.03 -1.94 -9.73
C GLY A 160 -13.36 -0.85 -10.58
N VAL A 161 -12.12 -0.45 -10.26
CA VAL A 161 -11.34 0.49 -11.11
C VAL A 161 -10.12 -0.17 -11.74
N SER A 162 -9.44 -1.07 -11.05
CA SER A 162 -8.33 -1.85 -11.61
C SER A 162 -8.81 -2.79 -12.70
N ARG A 163 -8.05 -2.92 -13.77
CA ARG A 163 -8.27 -3.95 -14.80
C ARG A 163 -7.58 -5.25 -14.39
N LEU A 164 -6.32 -5.20 -14.02
CA LEU A 164 -5.55 -6.37 -13.61
C LEU A 164 -5.80 -6.70 -12.13
N HIS A 165 -6.19 -7.94 -11.86
CA HIS A 165 -6.34 -8.50 -10.52
C HIS A 165 -5.35 -9.63 -10.32
N LEU A 166 -4.55 -9.59 -9.24
CA LEU A 166 -3.72 -10.69 -8.78
C LEU A 166 -4.42 -11.36 -7.59
N ILE A 167 -4.97 -12.54 -7.82
CA ILE A 167 -5.89 -13.23 -6.93
C ILE A 167 -5.17 -14.37 -6.22
N PHE A 168 -5.08 -14.32 -4.88
CA PHE A 168 -4.52 -15.41 -4.10
C PHE A 168 -5.61 -16.44 -3.82
N ALA A 169 -5.34 -17.71 -4.20
CA ALA A 169 -6.26 -18.82 -4.00
C ALA A 169 -5.52 -20.09 -3.59
N LYS A 170 -6.20 -20.97 -2.88
CA LYS A 170 -5.75 -22.35 -2.66
C LYS A 170 -5.93 -23.12 -3.95
N VAL A 171 -4.88 -23.79 -4.39
CA VAL A 171 -4.84 -24.55 -5.63
C VAL A 171 -5.06 -26.02 -5.31
N TYR A 172 -5.94 -26.65 -6.08
CA TYR A 172 -6.27 -28.07 -5.97
C TYR A 172 -6.01 -28.77 -7.30
N ASP A 173 -5.43 -29.97 -7.23
CA ASP A 173 -5.25 -30.84 -8.38
C ASP A 173 -6.57 -31.47 -8.87
N GLU A 174 -6.51 -32.28 -9.95
CA GLU A 174 -7.69 -32.96 -10.52
C GLU A 174 -8.32 -33.99 -9.57
N ASP A 175 -7.56 -34.50 -8.59
CA ASP A 175 -8.02 -35.42 -7.58
C ASP A 175 -8.56 -34.71 -6.34
N GLY A 176 -8.53 -33.37 -6.29
CA GLY A 176 -9.00 -32.54 -5.18
C GLY A 176 -8.00 -32.38 -4.02
N ASN A 177 -6.72 -32.71 -4.22
CA ASN A 177 -5.70 -32.51 -3.19
C ASN A 177 -5.19 -31.07 -3.22
N GLU A 178 -5.02 -30.44 -2.04
CA GLU A 178 -4.48 -29.09 -1.93
C GLU A 178 -2.96 -29.07 -2.23
N GLU A 179 -2.59 -28.34 -3.29
CA GLU A 179 -1.20 -28.15 -3.69
C GLU A 179 -0.52 -26.97 -3.00
N GLY A 180 -1.28 -26.04 -2.44
CA GLY A 180 -0.80 -24.83 -1.77
C GLY A 180 -1.53 -23.57 -2.22
N ILE A 181 -0.87 -22.39 -2.14
CA ILE A 181 -1.45 -21.10 -2.51
C ILE A 181 -0.68 -20.52 -3.68
N GLY A 182 -1.41 -20.13 -4.75
CA GLY A 182 -0.90 -19.44 -5.93
C GLY A 182 -1.53 -18.06 -6.12
N GLY A 183 -0.96 -17.28 -7.03
CA GLY A 183 -1.51 -16.01 -7.49
C GLY A 183 -2.06 -16.16 -8.91
N PHE A 184 -3.32 -15.85 -9.15
CA PHE A 184 -3.93 -15.91 -10.47
C PHE A 184 -4.12 -14.50 -11.04
N ILE A 185 -3.72 -14.30 -12.29
CA ILE A 185 -3.98 -13.05 -13.02
C ILE A 185 -5.34 -13.17 -13.72
N ALA A 186 -6.21 -12.20 -13.45
CA ALA A 186 -7.46 -12.04 -14.18
C ALA A 186 -7.63 -10.57 -14.59
N ILE A 187 -8.21 -10.36 -15.78
CA ILE A 187 -8.46 -9.03 -16.33
C ILE A 187 -9.96 -8.76 -16.22
N ARG A 188 -10.32 -7.70 -15.50
CA ARG A 188 -11.71 -7.26 -15.39
C ARG A 188 -12.26 -6.93 -16.79
N ASP A 189 -13.50 -7.25 -17.01
CA ASP A 189 -14.24 -7.09 -18.27
C ASP A 189 -13.79 -8.04 -19.41
N GLU A 190 -12.78 -8.89 -19.17
CA GLU A 190 -12.29 -9.91 -20.12
C GLU A 190 -12.38 -11.33 -19.55
N THR A 191 -12.42 -11.46 -18.21
CA THR A 191 -12.51 -12.76 -17.54
C THR A 191 -13.93 -12.95 -17.00
N GLU A 192 -14.67 -13.88 -17.62
CA GLU A 192 -16.01 -14.26 -17.17
C GLU A 192 -15.96 -14.86 -15.75
N GLY A 193 -16.95 -14.54 -14.91
CA GLY A 193 -17.01 -14.98 -13.53
C GLY A 193 -16.23 -14.11 -12.54
N LEU A 194 -15.49 -13.06 -13.00
CA LEU A 194 -14.94 -12.03 -12.14
C LEU A 194 -15.99 -10.94 -11.89
N VAL A 195 -16.55 -10.90 -10.69
CA VAL A 195 -17.65 -10.01 -10.33
C VAL A 195 -17.21 -9.01 -9.27
N ILE A 196 -17.46 -7.73 -9.54
CA ILE A 196 -17.22 -6.65 -8.57
C ILE A 196 -18.49 -6.46 -7.72
N GLY A 197 -18.34 -6.63 -6.42
CA GLY A 197 -19.41 -6.46 -5.45
C GLY A 197 -19.48 -5.05 -4.85
N ALA A 198 -19.98 -4.97 -3.63
CA ALA A 198 -20.19 -3.71 -2.95
C ALA A 198 -18.87 -3.00 -2.63
N ARG A 199 -18.87 -1.68 -2.83
CA ARG A 199 -17.81 -0.80 -2.33
C ARG A 199 -18.10 -0.45 -0.87
N ALA A 200 -17.11 -0.63 0.01
CA ALA A 200 -17.23 -0.25 1.40
C ALA A 200 -17.15 1.29 1.58
N PRO A 201 -18.04 1.91 2.38
CA PRO A 201 -17.88 3.30 2.77
C PRO A 201 -16.72 3.41 3.78
N THR A 202 -15.67 4.16 3.43
CA THR A 202 -14.46 4.24 4.25
C THR A 202 -14.36 5.57 4.99
N MET A 203 -13.68 5.54 6.16
CA MET A 203 -13.41 6.72 6.98
C MET A 203 -12.54 7.74 6.26
N GLY A 204 -11.48 7.29 5.59
CA GLY A 204 -10.50 8.08 4.85
C GLY A 204 -10.14 7.39 3.53
N LEU A 205 -9.23 8.00 2.77
CA LEU A 205 -8.83 7.56 1.42
C LEU A 205 -10.05 7.38 0.50
N ARG A 206 -11.07 8.20 0.66
CA ARG A 206 -12.39 8.03 0.09
C ARG A 206 -12.41 8.02 -1.45
N GLY A 207 -11.39 8.54 -2.10
CA GLY A 207 -11.24 8.47 -3.56
C GLY A 207 -10.79 7.09 -4.08
N ILE A 208 -10.37 6.16 -3.22
CA ILE A 208 -9.99 4.80 -3.64
C ILE A 208 -11.08 3.82 -3.22
N PRO A 209 -11.63 3.01 -4.14
CA PRO A 209 -12.58 1.97 -3.76
C PRO A 209 -11.89 0.85 -2.98
N GLU A 210 -12.50 0.46 -1.89
CA GLU A 210 -12.27 -0.79 -1.20
C GLU A 210 -13.52 -1.65 -1.42
N ALA A 211 -13.42 -2.67 -2.28
CA ALA A 211 -14.59 -3.40 -2.74
C ALA A 211 -14.51 -4.90 -2.45
N GLU A 212 -15.67 -5.54 -2.55
CA GLU A 212 -15.77 -6.98 -2.67
C GLU A 212 -15.44 -7.39 -4.11
N VAL A 213 -14.74 -8.51 -4.24
CA VAL A 213 -14.48 -9.15 -5.55
C VAL A 213 -14.84 -10.63 -5.41
N MET A 214 -15.75 -11.09 -6.24
CA MET A 214 -16.24 -12.46 -6.24
C MET A 214 -15.78 -13.21 -7.47
N PHE A 215 -15.61 -14.49 -7.31
CA PHE A 215 -15.26 -15.43 -8.39
C PHE A 215 -16.35 -16.48 -8.44
N GLU A 216 -17.07 -16.55 -9.55
CA GLU A 216 -18.24 -17.39 -9.75
C GLU A 216 -17.95 -18.29 -10.96
N ASP A 217 -17.51 -19.54 -10.70
CA ASP A 217 -17.04 -20.49 -11.70
C ASP A 217 -16.07 -19.85 -12.71
N MET A 218 -15.22 -18.95 -12.22
CA MET A 218 -14.29 -18.18 -13.03
C MET A 218 -13.21 -19.08 -13.62
N ALA A 219 -13.31 -19.35 -14.93
CA ALA A 219 -12.37 -20.19 -15.64
C ALA A 219 -11.16 -19.40 -16.13
N VAL A 220 -9.96 -19.84 -15.75
CA VAL A 220 -8.70 -19.24 -16.22
C VAL A 220 -7.74 -20.32 -16.72
N PRO A 221 -6.95 -20.06 -17.77
CA PRO A 221 -5.95 -21.00 -18.24
C PRO A 221 -4.78 -21.11 -17.24
N PRO A 222 -4.03 -22.23 -17.23
CA PRO A 222 -2.86 -22.41 -16.37
C PRO A 222 -1.80 -21.33 -16.57
N ALA A 223 -1.73 -20.71 -17.74
CA ALA A 223 -0.85 -19.60 -18.04
C ALA A 223 -1.10 -18.34 -17.19
N ASN A 224 -2.26 -18.23 -16.53
CA ASN A 224 -2.58 -17.12 -15.65
C ASN A 224 -2.10 -17.35 -14.20
N LEU A 225 -1.65 -18.57 -13.85
CA LEU A 225 -1.09 -18.86 -12.54
C LEU A 225 0.35 -18.36 -12.43
N VAL A 226 0.59 -17.50 -11.46
CA VAL A 226 1.93 -17.07 -11.06
C VAL A 226 2.46 -18.09 -10.04
N ILE A 227 3.50 -18.81 -10.39
CA ILE A 227 4.12 -19.83 -9.54
C ILE A 227 5.41 -19.26 -8.96
N PRO A 228 5.47 -19.04 -7.63
CA PRO A 228 6.70 -18.60 -6.98
C PRO A 228 7.83 -19.65 -7.07
N PRO A 229 9.11 -19.24 -6.89
CA PRO A 229 10.25 -20.11 -7.15
C PRO A 229 10.28 -21.42 -6.32
N ARG A 230 9.68 -21.40 -5.10
CA ARG A 230 9.63 -22.58 -4.21
C ARG A 230 8.34 -23.40 -4.37
N GLY A 231 7.56 -23.14 -5.43
CA GLY A 231 6.31 -23.81 -5.73
C GLY A 231 5.13 -23.40 -4.84
N LEU A 232 3.97 -23.98 -5.10
CA LEU A 232 2.70 -23.60 -4.44
C LEU A 232 2.68 -23.87 -2.93
N GLN A 233 3.33 -24.94 -2.45
CA GLN A 233 3.41 -25.25 -1.01
C GLN A 233 4.08 -24.15 -0.18
N LYS A 234 4.99 -23.38 -0.78
CA LYS A 234 5.62 -22.20 -0.18
C LYS A 234 5.12 -20.89 -0.80
N GLY A 235 4.14 -21.00 -1.68
CA GLY A 235 3.65 -19.90 -2.51
C GLY A 235 3.21 -18.70 -1.70
N PHE A 236 2.41 -18.90 -0.66
CA PHE A 236 1.98 -17.81 0.20
C PHE A 236 3.17 -17.05 0.83
N ALA A 237 4.17 -17.78 1.32
CA ALA A 237 5.34 -17.14 1.94
C ALA A 237 6.17 -16.32 0.93
N ASP A 238 6.32 -16.80 -0.31
CA ASP A 238 7.04 -16.10 -1.37
C ASP A 238 6.27 -14.87 -1.85
N LEU A 239 4.97 -15.02 -2.10
CA LEU A 239 4.09 -13.91 -2.49
C LEU A 239 4.04 -12.83 -1.39
N MET A 240 4.02 -13.23 -0.12
CA MET A 240 4.08 -12.28 1.02
C MET A 240 5.47 -11.66 1.21
N ASN A 241 6.55 -12.31 0.76
CA ASN A 241 7.87 -11.68 0.72
C ASN A 241 7.88 -10.54 -0.31
N ALA A 242 7.36 -10.79 -1.50
CA ALA A 242 7.21 -9.76 -2.52
C ALA A 242 6.28 -8.60 -2.09
N TYR A 243 5.28 -8.90 -1.26
CA TYR A 243 4.36 -7.91 -0.69
C TYR A 243 5.04 -6.91 0.28
N ASN A 244 6.32 -7.12 0.68
CA ASN A 244 7.04 -6.15 1.50
C ASN A 244 7.23 -4.80 0.80
N SER A 245 7.29 -4.76 -0.53
CA SER A 245 7.28 -3.50 -1.29
C SER A 245 6.02 -2.67 -1.00
N GLN A 246 4.87 -3.32 -0.97
CA GLN A 246 3.59 -2.68 -0.61
C GLN A 246 3.59 -2.15 0.84
N ARG A 247 4.27 -2.82 1.77
CA ARG A 247 4.42 -2.35 3.16
C ARG A 247 5.25 -1.08 3.24
N VAL A 248 6.35 -1.02 2.50
CA VAL A 248 7.17 0.20 2.38
C VAL A 248 6.35 1.31 1.74
N GLY A 249 5.63 1.04 0.65
CA GLY A 249 4.74 2.01 0.02
C GLY A 249 3.67 2.55 0.98
N ALA A 250 3.02 1.68 1.75
CA ALA A 250 2.04 2.09 2.75
C ALA A 250 2.65 2.97 3.86
N ALA A 251 3.86 2.64 4.33
CA ALA A 251 4.61 3.47 5.26
C ALA A 251 4.94 4.83 4.65
N THR A 252 5.32 4.87 3.38
CA THR A 252 5.65 6.11 2.68
C THR A 252 4.43 7.04 2.53
N VAL A 253 3.25 6.50 2.21
CA VAL A 253 2.02 7.31 2.17
C VAL A 253 1.70 7.88 3.55
N ALA A 254 1.80 7.06 4.60
CA ALA A 254 1.59 7.52 5.98
C ALA A 254 2.58 8.64 6.38
N LEU A 255 3.86 8.49 6.00
CA LEU A 255 4.88 9.53 6.20
C LEU A 255 4.52 10.82 5.48
N GLY A 256 4.15 10.74 4.20
CA GLY A 256 3.77 11.92 3.40
C GLY A 256 2.57 12.66 4.00
N VAL A 257 1.51 11.94 4.39
CA VAL A 257 0.33 12.54 5.04
C VAL A 257 0.72 13.26 6.33
N ALA A 258 1.53 12.61 7.17
CA ALA A 258 2.01 13.21 8.43
C ALA A 258 2.90 14.44 8.19
N GLN A 259 3.81 14.37 7.21
CA GLN A 259 4.67 15.48 6.82
C GLN A 259 3.84 16.67 6.33
N GLY A 260 2.84 16.43 5.48
CA GLY A 260 1.94 17.48 5.00
C GLY A 260 1.13 18.13 6.10
N ALA A 261 0.68 17.35 7.08
CA ALA A 261 -0.02 17.88 8.28
C ALA A 261 0.90 18.73 9.14
N TYR A 262 2.13 18.26 9.38
CA TYR A 262 3.15 18.98 10.14
C TYR A 262 3.52 20.33 9.49
N GLU A 263 3.78 20.35 8.18
CA GLU A 263 4.12 21.59 7.46
C GLU A 263 3.02 22.65 7.62
N LYS A 264 1.74 22.23 7.51
CA LYS A 264 0.60 23.13 7.73
C LYS A 264 0.52 23.64 9.17
N ALA A 265 0.73 22.77 10.16
CA ALA A 265 0.72 23.15 11.57
C ALA A 265 1.86 24.13 11.91
N LEU A 266 3.04 23.89 11.31
CA LEU A 266 4.20 24.79 11.49
C LEU A 266 3.89 26.19 10.95
N GLU A 267 3.39 26.32 9.73
CA GLU A 267 3.05 27.62 9.15
C GLU A 267 1.88 28.29 9.88
N TYR A 268 0.84 27.54 10.23
CA TYR A 268 -0.27 28.06 11.01
C TYR A 268 0.17 28.60 12.38
N SER A 269 1.07 27.92 13.06
CA SER A 269 1.55 28.34 14.38
C SER A 269 2.32 29.66 14.33
N LYS A 270 3.00 29.96 13.24
CA LYS A 270 3.72 31.24 13.02
C LYS A 270 2.77 32.41 12.71
N ALA A 271 1.64 32.10 12.04
CA ALA A 271 0.70 33.12 11.56
C ALA A 271 -0.45 33.40 12.55
N ARG A 272 -0.89 32.35 13.27
CA ARG A 272 -2.03 32.47 14.19
C ARG A 272 -1.61 33.16 15.48
N GLU A 273 -2.34 34.18 15.86
CA GLU A 273 -2.09 34.92 17.12
C GLU A 273 -3.16 34.62 18.18
N GLN A 274 -2.72 34.46 19.39
CA GLN A 274 -3.53 34.51 20.62
C GLN A 274 -2.73 35.17 21.75
N PHE A 275 -3.44 35.83 22.67
CA PHE A 275 -2.81 36.61 23.73
C PHE A 275 -1.81 37.67 23.21
N GLY A 276 -2.11 38.24 22.01
CA GLY A 276 -1.32 39.30 21.38
C GLY A 276 0.00 38.89 20.77
N ARG A 277 0.21 37.59 20.49
CA ARG A 277 1.43 37.04 19.87
C ARG A 277 1.18 35.75 19.09
N PRO A 278 2.07 35.37 18.13
CA PRO A 278 1.99 34.10 17.45
C PRO A 278 1.96 32.92 18.40
N ILE A 279 1.13 31.91 18.12
CA ILE A 279 1.03 30.74 19.01
C ILE A 279 2.31 29.89 19.02
N ALA A 280 3.19 30.04 18.04
CA ALA A 280 4.54 29.45 18.02
C ALA A 280 5.44 29.91 19.18
N GLU A 281 5.10 31.03 19.87
CA GLU A 281 5.86 31.51 21.00
C GLU A 281 5.49 30.81 22.33
N PHE A 282 4.46 29.95 22.33
CA PHE A 282 4.09 29.18 23.52
C PHE A 282 4.90 27.89 23.59
N GLN A 283 5.67 27.71 24.69
CA GLN A 283 6.60 26.60 24.86
C GLN A 283 5.95 25.22 24.68
N GLY A 284 4.70 25.03 25.15
CA GLY A 284 3.98 23.77 24.98
C GLY A 284 3.76 23.40 23.50
N LEU A 285 3.48 24.39 22.63
CA LEU A 285 3.35 24.19 21.19
C LEU A 285 4.71 23.96 20.52
N GLN A 286 5.77 24.63 20.99
CA GLN A 286 7.15 24.38 20.53
C GLN A 286 7.54 22.92 20.77
N TRP A 287 7.22 22.34 21.91
CA TRP A 287 7.48 20.92 22.21
C TRP A 287 6.69 19.99 21.32
N MET A 288 5.41 20.28 21.06
CA MET A 288 4.61 19.48 20.12
C MET A 288 5.22 19.50 18.71
N LEU A 289 5.64 20.66 18.21
CA LEU A 289 6.29 20.79 16.89
C LEU A 289 7.63 20.06 16.85
N ALA A 290 8.43 20.13 17.92
CA ALA A 290 9.69 19.41 18.03
C ALA A 290 9.49 17.89 18.01
N ASP A 291 8.53 17.38 18.79
CA ASP A 291 8.20 15.96 18.86
C ASP A 291 7.71 15.42 17.49
N MET A 292 6.87 16.18 16.79
CA MET A 292 6.45 15.83 15.43
C MET A 292 7.65 15.75 14.47
N SER A 293 8.55 16.72 14.52
CA SER A 293 9.76 16.76 13.69
C SER A 293 10.68 15.56 13.95
N ILE A 294 10.92 15.20 15.21
CA ILE A 294 11.72 14.05 15.62
C ILE A 294 11.13 12.75 15.04
N GLN A 295 9.83 12.56 15.21
CA GLN A 295 9.14 11.35 14.74
C GLN A 295 9.13 11.23 13.22
N LEU A 296 8.94 12.34 12.50
CA LEU A 296 9.01 12.39 11.03
C LEU A 296 10.41 12.03 10.53
N SER A 297 11.46 12.57 11.16
CA SER A 297 12.84 12.25 10.81
C SER A 297 13.18 10.77 11.02
N ALA A 298 12.77 10.21 12.17
CA ALA A 298 12.96 8.79 12.46
C ALA A 298 12.18 7.89 11.47
N SER A 299 10.93 8.26 11.15
CA SER A 299 10.11 7.52 10.17
C SER A 299 10.73 7.53 8.78
N ARG A 300 11.22 8.67 8.32
CA ARG A 300 11.86 8.80 7.00
C ARG A 300 13.11 7.93 6.92
N ALA A 301 13.95 7.93 7.95
CA ALA A 301 15.13 7.08 8.01
C ALA A 301 14.78 5.58 7.95
N LEU A 302 13.70 5.15 8.65
CA LEU A 302 13.24 3.77 8.60
C LEU A 302 12.67 3.40 7.22
N VAL A 303 11.88 4.28 6.60
CA VAL A 303 11.28 4.05 5.29
C VAL A 303 12.35 3.97 4.20
N HIS A 304 13.25 4.95 4.15
CA HIS A 304 14.35 4.96 3.16
C HIS A 304 15.27 3.76 3.36
N GLY A 305 15.65 3.44 4.61
CA GLY A 305 16.47 2.27 4.90
C GLY A 305 15.79 0.95 4.51
N ALA A 306 14.47 0.83 4.68
CA ALA A 306 13.73 -0.35 4.24
C ALA A 306 13.58 -0.42 2.71
N ALA A 307 13.49 0.72 2.02
CA ALA A 307 13.41 0.79 0.57
C ALA A 307 14.72 0.36 -0.12
N GLU A 308 15.86 0.62 0.51
CA GLU A 308 17.20 0.24 0.00
C GLU A 308 17.66 -1.15 0.46
N ASN A 309 17.22 -1.61 1.63
CA ASN A 309 17.62 -2.91 2.17
C ASN A 309 16.81 -4.03 1.54
N LEU A 310 17.34 -4.61 0.46
CA LEU A 310 16.65 -5.62 -0.33
C LEU A 310 17.13 -7.04 0.00
N ALA A 311 16.20 -7.97 0.02
CA ALA A 311 16.43 -9.40 0.12
C ALA A 311 15.64 -10.13 -0.99
N GLY A 312 16.35 -10.72 -1.95
CA GLY A 312 15.71 -11.40 -3.09
C GLY A 312 14.91 -10.47 -4.00
N GLY A 313 15.37 -9.23 -4.19
CA GLY A 313 14.73 -8.23 -5.06
C GLY A 313 13.59 -7.43 -4.39
N PHE A 314 13.28 -7.70 -3.12
CA PHE A 314 12.24 -7.00 -2.36
C PHE A 314 12.77 -6.44 -1.05
N PRO A 315 12.12 -5.42 -0.46
CA PRO A 315 12.47 -4.93 0.86
C PRO A 315 12.53 -6.07 1.90
N GLU A 316 13.59 -6.06 2.71
CA GLU A 316 13.80 -7.11 3.72
C GLU A 316 12.62 -7.12 4.71
N PRO A 317 12.04 -8.29 5.03
CA PRO A 317 10.79 -8.39 5.80
C PRO A 317 10.81 -7.73 7.18
N LEU A 318 11.93 -7.79 7.92
CA LEU A 318 12.04 -7.16 9.24
C LEU A 318 12.08 -5.64 9.11
N ALA A 319 12.92 -5.11 8.20
CA ALA A 319 13.03 -3.68 7.94
C ALA A 319 11.70 -3.09 7.45
N ALA A 320 11.04 -3.74 6.49
CA ALA A 320 9.75 -3.32 5.97
C ALA A 320 8.64 -3.32 7.04
N ALA A 321 8.63 -4.34 7.92
CA ALA A 321 7.66 -4.41 9.00
C ALA A 321 7.90 -3.33 10.06
N GLN A 322 9.16 -3.11 10.46
CA GLN A 322 9.53 -2.06 11.42
C GLN A 322 9.19 -0.67 10.90
N ALA A 323 9.55 -0.37 9.66
CA ALA A 323 9.21 0.89 9.00
C ALA A 323 7.69 1.11 8.98
N LYS A 324 6.92 0.09 8.58
CA LYS A 324 5.46 0.19 8.47
C LYS A 324 4.78 0.36 9.83
N VAL A 325 5.17 -0.38 10.84
CA VAL A 325 4.58 -0.26 12.18
C VAL A 325 4.85 1.12 12.77
N PHE A 326 6.13 1.52 12.82
CA PHE A 326 6.51 2.79 13.40
C PHE A 326 5.84 3.97 12.68
N THR A 327 5.96 4.02 11.35
CA THR A 327 5.46 5.16 10.56
C THR A 327 3.94 5.27 10.58
N SER A 328 3.22 4.15 10.55
CA SER A 328 1.75 4.19 10.57
C SER A 328 1.19 4.69 11.92
N GLU A 329 1.81 4.33 13.04
CA GLU A 329 1.42 4.83 14.37
C GLU A 329 1.85 6.29 14.57
N MET A 330 3.05 6.63 14.12
CA MET A 330 3.54 8.01 14.07
C MET A 330 2.58 8.92 13.29
N ALA A 331 2.11 8.48 12.13
CA ALA A 331 1.23 9.29 11.29
C ALA A 331 -0.09 9.64 11.99
N ILE A 332 -0.67 8.69 12.73
CA ILE A 332 -1.87 8.96 13.55
C ILE A 332 -1.56 10.05 14.61
N LYS A 333 -0.43 9.92 15.30
CA LYS A 333 -0.06 10.88 16.33
C LYS A 333 0.19 12.27 15.74
N VAL A 334 1.03 12.36 14.71
CA VAL A 334 1.44 13.63 14.09
C VAL A 334 0.25 14.35 13.46
N THR A 335 -0.62 13.65 12.73
CA THR A 335 -1.80 14.28 12.13
C THR A 335 -2.79 14.78 13.19
N ASN A 336 -2.96 14.04 14.29
CA ASN A 336 -3.80 14.46 15.40
C ASN A 336 -3.21 15.67 16.15
N ASP A 337 -1.90 15.68 16.40
CA ASP A 337 -1.21 16.80 17.03
C ASP A 337 -1.25 18.05 16.13
N ALA A 338 -1.06 17.90 14.83
CA ALA A 338 -1.19 18.98 13.86
C ALA A 338 -2.61 19.58 13.83
N LEU A 339 -3.64 18.72 13.88
CA LEU A 339 -5.03 19.16 14.01
C LEU A 339 -5.24 19.93 15.32
N GLN A 340 -4.66 19.47 16.43
CA GLN A 340 -4.75 20.13 17.72
C GLN A 340 -4.13 21.53 17.72
N VAL A 341 -3.00 21.71 17.00
CA VAL A 341 -2.36 23.03 16.81
C VAL A 341 -3.31 24.03 16.13
N PHE A 342 -4.13 23.57 15.20
CA PHE A 342 -5.14 24.39 14.51
C PHE A 342 -6.35 24.70 15.40
N GLY A 343 -6.57 23.98 16.49
CA GLY A 343 -7.74 24.14 17.35
C GLY A 343 -9.05 23.91 16.59
N ALA A 344 -10.05 24.76 16.81
CA ALA A 344 -11.36 24.65 16.13
C ALA A 344 -11.26 24.68 14.60
N ALA A 345 -10.30 25.44 14.05
CA ALA A 345 -10.06 25.47 12.60
C ALA A 345 -9.61 24.10 12.04
N GLY A 346 -8.85 23.33 12.82
CA GLY A 346 -8.43 21.98 12.42
C GLY A 346 -9.57 20.96 12.38
N TYR A 347 -10.61 21.19 13.20
CA TYR A 347 -11.82 20.35 13.24
C TYR A 347 -12.81 20.67 12.10
N SER A 348 -12.67 21.85 11.47
CA SER A 348 -13.50 22.24 10.32
C SER A 348 -13.05 21.54 9.05
N ARG A 349 -14.01 21.11 8.22
CA ARG A 349 -13.79 20.58 6.88
C ARG A 349 -13.30 21.62 5.85
N ASP A 350 -13.21 22.89 6.25
CA ASP A 350 -12.59 23.95 5.44
C ASP A 350 -11.06 23.89 5.46
N ASN A 351 -10.50 23.12 6.39
CA ASN A 351 -9.07 22.84 6.52
C ASN A 351 -8.78 21.35 6.28
N PRO A 352 -7.60 21.02 5.76
CA PRO A 352 -7.29 19.65 5.35
C PRO A 352 -6.97 18.69 6.51
N LEU A 353 -6.79 19.19 7.75
CA LEU A 353 -6.26 18.38 8.85
C LEU A 353 -7.20 17.25 9.26
N GLU A 354 -8.53 17.50 9.30
CA GLU A 354 -9.51 16.46 9.63
C GLU A 354 -9.48 15.30 8.64
N ARG A 355 -9.29 15.60 7.32
CA ARG A 355 -9.11 14.58 6.27
C ARG A 355 -7.82 13.82 6.49
N MET A 356 -6.70 14.51 6.77
CA MET A 356 -5.40 13.88 6.99
C MET A 356 -5.41 12.93 8.19
N VAL A 357 -6.14 13.28 9.27
CA VAL A 357 -6.37 12.37 10.41
C VAL A 357 -7.14 11.12 9.99
N ARG A 358 -8.20 11.27 9.18
CA ARG A 358 -8.98 10.14 8.67
C ARG A 358 -8.14 9.24 7.74
N ASP A 359 -7.38 9.84 6.85
CA ASP A 359 -6.53 9.13 5.89
C ASP A 359 -5.40 8.35 6.59
N ALA A 360 -4.74 8.97 7.58
CA ALA A 360 -3.66 8.34 8.34
C ALA A 360 -4.11 7.06 9.07
N ARG A 361 -5.38 6.99 9.50
CA ARG A 361 -5.89 5.86 10.31
C ARG A 361 -5.84 4.52 9.60
N MET A 362 -5.95 4.48 8.28
CA MET A 362 -5.94 3.25 7.48
C MET A 362 -4.62 2.48 7.63
N PHE A 363 -3.49 3.18 7.76
CA PHE A 363 -2.17 2.57 7.62
C PHE A 363 -1.75 1.68 8.79
N THR A 364 -2.41 1.74 9.95
CA THR A 364 -2.22 0.74 11.02
C THR A 364 -3.03 -0.53 10.79
N ILE A 365 -3.91 -0.56 9.79
CA ILE A 365 -4.84 -1.65 9.47
C ILE A 365 -4.42 -2.37 8.19
N GLY A 366 -4.41 -1.67 7.05
CA GLY A 366 -4.10 -2.25 5.74
C GLY A 366 -2.64 -2.68 5.60
N GLY A 367 -2.36 -3.62 4.71
CA GLY A 367 -1.00 -4.14 4.47
C GLY A 367 -0.44 -5.03 5.58
N GLY A 368 -1.31 -5.62 6.39
CA GLY A 368 -1.02 -6.29 7.66
C GLY A 368 -1.13 -5.31 8.82
N THR A 369 -2.01 -5.64 9.80
CA THR A 369 -2.19 -4.76 10.97
C THR A 369 -0.87 -4.56 11.72
N ALA A 370 -0.75 -3.43 12.42
CA ALA A 370 0.41 -3.15 13.27
C ALA A 370 0.68 -4.29 14.28
N GLN A 371 -0.38 -4.99 14.73
CA GLN A 371 -0.30 -6.15 15.63
C GLN A 371 0.28 -7.37 14.92
N VAL A 372 -0.23 -7.72 13.73
CA VAL A 372 0.29 -8.85 12.92
C VAL A 372 1.76 -8.62 12.57
N LEU A 373 2.14 -7.41 12.21
CA LEU A 373 3.54 -7.10 11.90
C LEU A 373 4.43 -7.16 13.15
N ARG A 374 3.94 -6.82 14.35
CA ARG A 374 4.68 -7.04 15.60
C ARG A 374 4.93 -8.52 15.87
N THR A 375 3.98 -9.40 15.54
CA THR A 375 4.20 -10.86 15.60
C THR A 375 5.30 -11.31 14.64
N LEU A 376 5.31 -10.76 13.40
CA LEU A 376 6.38 -11.02 12.43
C LEU A 376 7.74 -10.52 12.96
N ILE A 377 7.81 -9.29 13.46
CA ILE A 377 9.02 -8.70 14.03
C ILE A 377 9.53 -9.58 15.19
N ALA A 378 8.66 -9.92 16.14
CA ALA A 378 9.02 -10.76 17.28
C ALA A 378 9.59 -12.12 16.85
N GLY A 379 8.92 -12.78 15.88
CA GLY A 379 9.40 -14.05 15.34
C GLY A 379 10.78 -13.94 14.70
N ARG A 380 11.04 -12.84 13.99
CA ARG A 380 12.35 -12.60 13.35
C ARG A 380 13.47 -12.32 14.35
N ILE A 381 13.26 -11.45 15.32
CA ILE A 381 14.29 -11.11 16.32
C ILE A 381 14.56 -12.24 17.30
N LEU A 382 13.57 -13.08 17.59
CA LEU A 382 13.72 -14.24 18.46
C LEU A 382 14.23 -15.49 17.72
N GLY A 383 14.26 -15.48 16.39
CA GLY A 383 14.58 -16.66 15.58
C GLY A 383 13.58 -17.81 15.76
N MET A 384 12.34 -17.50 16.14
CA MET A 384 11.30 -18.46 16.48
C MET A 384 10.11 -18.34 15.54
N LYS A 385 9.44 -19.47 15.28
CA LYS A 385 8.09 -19.41 14.71
C LYS A 385 7.12 -18.98 15.83
N THR A 386 6.31 -17.97 15.54
CA THR A 386 5.24 -17.49 16.45
C THR A 386 3.88 -17.77 15.80
N PRO A 387 3.47 -19.06 15.72
CA PRO A 387 2.26 -19.44 15.00
C PRO A 387 1.04 -18.85 15.69
N GLN A 388 0.14 -18.28 14.87
CA GLN A 388 -1.21 -17.91 15.27
C GLN A 388 -2.12 -18.93 14.58
N THR A 389 -2.59 -19.93 15.31
CA THR A 389 -3.41 -21.02 14.77
C THR A 389 -4.85 -20.89 15.25
N ARG A 390 -5.80 -21.48 14.50
CA ARG A 390 -7.22 -21.46 14.84
C ARG A 390 -7.48 -22.03 16.25
N ASP A 391 -6.75 -23.07 16.64
CA ASP A 391 -6.91 -23.70 17.95
C ASP A 391 -6.05 -23.05 19.05
N GLY A 392 -5.38 -21.93 18.73
CA GLY A 392 -4.53 -21.22 19.66
C GLY A 392 -3.38 -22.10 20.21
N TYR A 393 -3.04 -21.87 21.47
CA TYR A 393 -1.96 -22.62 22.13
C TYR A 393 -2.39 -24.02 22.62
N SER A 394 -3.67 -24.37 22.55
CA SER A 394 -4.15 -25.70 22.98
C SER A 394 -3.49 -26.86 22.23
N LYS A 395 -3.17 -26.68 20.94
CA LYS A 395 -2.41 -27.67 20.15
C LYS A 395 -0.93 -27.76 20.51
N LEU A 396 -0.33 -26.73 21.11
CA LEU A 396 1.07 -26.73 21.51
C LEU A 396 1.28 -27.45 22.83
N ALA A 397 0.27 -27.48 23.70
CA ALA A 397 0.30 -28.19 24.98
C ALA A 397 0.10 -29.72 24.84
N ALA A 398 -0.39 -30.18 23.67
CA ALA A 398 -0.65 -31.61 23.41
C ALA A 398 0.54 -32.33 22.72
N LYS A 399 1.68 -31.68 22.55
CA LYS A 399 2.95 -32.24 22.07
C LYS A 399 3.98 -32.22 23.18
#